data_9a9bcc8201df91ae5d874e99c39276ff
#
_entry.id   9a9bcc8201df91ae5d874e99c39276ff
#
_cell.length_a   1.000
_cell.length_b   1.000
_cell.length_c   1.000
_cell.angle_alpha   90.00
_cell.angle_beta   90.00
_cell.angle_gamma   90.00
#
_symmetry.space_group_name_H-M   'P 1'
#
loop_
_entity.id
_entity.type
_entity.pdbx_description
1 polymer ?
#
loop_
_entity_poly.entity_id
_entity_poly.type
_entity_poly.pdbx_seq_one_letter_code
_entity_poly.pdbx_strand_id
1 'polypeptide(L)'
;LKKSGFKGKILGLERSPDILERAHALGIVDEPGLSLEETLRDADLIVLSVPVAQTGNALKMILPYWHDGLIVSDTGSTKTDVVAMARDVLGEKIAQFIPAHPIAGSEMNGPEAAVDDLFVGKKAVIAGLPENSRADVERLADVWERCGAIIHHLTPENHDTVFGTVSHMPHLLAYGLVDYVANHPKSDLFFQYAASGFRDFTRIAGSSPEMWRDITLANRKQLLVELDAYLKEIELIRDLVDKADGC
;
A
#
# COMPACT_ATOMS: atom_id res chain seq x y z
N LEU A 1 -15.95 -7.09 3.94
CA LEU A 1 -17.10 -6.25 3.65
C LEU A 1 -18.39 -7.09 3.54
N LYS A 2 -18.44 -8.15 2.71
CA LYS A 2 -19.64 -9.02 2.60
C LYS A 2 -20.06 -9.63 3.94
N LYS A 3 -19.14 -10.12 4.75
CA LYS A 3 -19.42 -10.69 6.07
C LYS A 3 -19.99 -9.70 7.08
N SER A 4 -19.74 -8.39 6.90
CA SER A 4 -20.34 -7.35 7.75
C SER A 4 -21.81 -7.05 7.44
N GLY A 5 -22.41 -7.78 6.51
CA GLY A 5 -23.80 -7.57 6.08
C GLY A 5 -23.95 -6.43 5.07
N PHE A 6 -22.89 -6.02 4.40
CA PHE A 6 -22.97 -5.06 3.30
C PHE A 6 -23.94 -5.55 2.21
N LYS A 7 -24.87 -4.69 1.81
CA LYS A 7 -25.93 -5.01 0.86
C LYS A 7 -25.67 -4.49 -0.56
N GLY A 8 -24.61 -3.71 -0.73
CA GLY A 8 -24.21 -3.23 -2.05
C GLY A 8 -23.56 -4.34 -2.88
N LYS A 9 -23.39 -4.09 -4.15
CA LYS A 9 -22.75 -4.97 -5.11
C LYS A 9 -21.25 -4.67 -5.20
N ILE A 10 -20.43 -5.70 -5.23
CA ILE A 10 -18.98 -5.59 -5.40
C ILE A 10 -18.63 -6.10 -6.79
N LEU A 11 -18.18 -5.20 -7.65
CA LEU A 11 -17.74 -5.50 -9.00
C LEU A 11 -16.21 -5.54 -9.06
N GLY A 12 -15.65 -6.46 -9.82
CA GLY A 12 -14.21 -6.56 -10.05
C GLY A 12 -13.84 -6.08 -11.43
N LEU A 13 -12.73 -5.33 -11.53
CA LEU A 13 -12.08 -5.00 -12.78
C LEU A 13 -10.61 -5.43 -12.69
N GLU A 14 -10.17 -6.27 -13.59
CA GLU A 14 -8.82 -6.80 -13.66
C GLU A 14 -8.41 -6.98 -15.13
N ARG A 15 -7.10 -6.84 -15.43
CA ARG A 15 -6.58 -7.02 -16.79
C ARG A 15 -6.59 -8.48 -17.24
N SER A 16 -6.40 -9.41 -16.29
CA SER A 16 -6.42 -10.85 -16.55
C SER A 16 -7.82 -11.41 -16.30
N PRO A 17 -8.54 -11.85 -17.35
CA PRO A 17 -9.83 -12.50 -17.18
C PRO A 17 -9.80 -13.69 -16.23
N ASP A 18 -8.74 -14.50 -16.27
CA ASP A 18 -8.57 -15.69 -15.42
C ASP A 18 -8.52 -15.31 -13.92
N ILE A 19 -7.84 -14.22 -13.58
CA ILE A 19 -7.79 -13.71 -12.19
C ILE A 19 -9.18 -13.25 -11.75
N LEU A 20 -9.89 -12.56 -12.63
CA LEU A 20 -11.23 -12.06 -12.35
C LEU A 20 -12.26 -13.18 -12.18
N GLU A 21 -12.20 -14.21 -13.04
CA GLU A 21 -13.05 -15.40 -12.91
C GLU A 21 -12.79 -16.14 -11.59
N ARG A 22 -11.52 -16.31 -11.20
CA ARG A 22 -11.18 -16.92 -9.92
C ARG A 22 -11.66 -16.10 -8.72
N ALA A 23 -11.51 -14.77 -8.78
CA ALA A 23 -12.01 -13.87 -7.75
C ALA A 23 -13.55 -13.98 -7.59
N HIS A 24 -14.27 -14.11 -8.69
CA HIS A 24 -15.71 -14.35 -8.68
C HIS A 24 -16.06 -15.72 -8.13
N ALA A 25 -15.38 -16.79 -8.59
CA ALA A 25 -15.59 -18.15 -8.11
C ALA A 25 -15.34 -18.30 -6.59
N LEU A 26 -14.37 -17.55 -6.05
CA LEU A 26 -14.08 -17.48 -4.61
C LEU A 26 -15.04 -16.55 -3.85
N GLY A 27 -15.98 -15.88 -4.53
CA GLY A 27 -16.93 -14.98 -3.90
C GLY A 27 -16.32 -13.67 -3.40
N ILE A 28 -15.13 -13.29 -3.87
CA ILE A 28 -14.48 -12.03 -3.51
C ILE A 28 -15.25 -10.87 -4.16
N VAL A 29 -15.65 -11.01 -5.42
CA VAL A 29 -16.54 -10.09 -6.13
C VAL A 29 -17.88 -10.77 -6.40
N ASP A 30 -18.95 -9.98 -6.57
CA ASP A 30 -20.28 -10.50 -6.89
C ASP A 30 -20.40 -10.82 -8.37
N GLU A 31 -19.77 -9.99 -9.20
CA GLU A 31 -19.73 -10.17 -10.65
C GLU A 31 -18.38 -9.68 -11.21
N PRO A 32 -17.87 -10.33 -12.25
CA PRO A 32 -16.83 -9.74 -13.08
C PRO A 32 -17.38 -8.52 -13.82
N GLY A 33 -16.62 -7.43 -13.87
CA GLY A 33 -16.96 -6.28 -14.70
C GLY A 33 -16.89 -6.66 -16.18
N LEU A 34 -17.93 -6.33 -16.93
CA LEU A 34 -17.99 -6.62 -18.37
C LEU A 34 -17.14 -5.65 -19.19
N SER A 35 -17.24 -4.36 -18.88
CA SER A 35 -16.43 -3.29 -19.46
C SER A 35 -16.24 -2.19 -18.42
N LEU A 36 -15.29 -1.28 -18.68
CA LEU A 36 -15.10 -0.09 -17.82
C LEU A 36 -16.39 0.73 -17.76
N GLU A 37 -17.01 1.01 -18.90
CA GLU A 37 -18.23 1.82 -18.97
C GLU A 37 -19.37 1.21 -18.15
N GLU A 38 -19.68 -0.06 -18.36
CA GLU A 38 -20.79 -0.73 -17.67
C GLU A 38 -20.54 -0.88 -16.18
N THR A 39 -19.28 -1.13 -15.79
CA THR A 39 -18.91 -1.31 -14.39
C THR A 39 -18.90 0.00 -13.61
N LEU A 40 -18.50 1.10 -14.26
CA LEU A 40 -18.29 2.39 -13.58
C LEU A 40 -19.48 3.35 -13.65
N ARG A 41 -20.42 3.12 -14.57
CA ARG A 41 -21.57 4.02 -14.81
C ARG A 41 -22.34 4.36 -13.52
N ASP A 42 -22.59 3.37 -12.70
CA ASP A 42 -23.42 3.48 -11.51
C ASP A 42 -22.61 3.17 -10.22
N ALA A 43 -21.28 3.27 -10.30
CA ALA A 43 -20.42 2.99 -9.15
C ALA A 43 -20.48 4.13 -8.13
N ASP A 44 -20.80 3.84 -6.87
CA ASP A 44 -20.74 4.80 -5.77
C ASP A 44 -19.32 5.00 -5.24
N LEU A 45 -18.49 3.96 -5.30
CA LEU A 45 -17.12 3.93 -4.81
C LEU A 45 -16.22 3.07 -5.71
N ILE A 46 -15.09 3.61 -6.10
CA ILE A 46 -14.01 2.87 -6.76
C ILE A 46 -12.82 2.80 -5.80
N VAL A 47 -12.31 1.60 -5.57
CA VAL A 47 -11.08 1.37 -4.81
C VAL A 47 -9.99 0.89 -5.76
N LEU A 48 -8.99 1.73 -5.99
CA LEU A 48 -7.83 1.41 -6.82
C LEU A 48 -6.84 0.57 -6.03
N SER A 49 -6.76 -0.72 -6.34
CA SER A 49 -5.80 -1.67 -5.76
C SER A 49 -4.70 -2.03 -6.76
N VAL A 50 -4.11 -1.01 -7.38
CA VAL A 50 -3.03 -1.12 -8.36
C VAL A 50 -1.68 -0.75 -7.73
N PRO A 51 -0.54 -1.18 -8.28
CA PRO A 51 0.77 -0.67 -7.86
C PRO A 51 0.80 0.87 -7.90
N VAL A 52 1.45 1.50 -6.91
CA VAL A 52 1.44 2.97 -6.76
C VAL A 52 1.86 3.70 -8.04
N ALA A 53 2.84 3.19 -8.77
CA ALA A 53 3.28 3.74 -10.05
C ALA A 53 2.20 3.68 -11.16
N GLN A 54 1.15 2.88 -11.01
CA GLN A 54 0.06 2.75 -11.98
C GLN A 54 -1.17 3.59 -11.63
N THR A 55 -1.21 4.26 -10.49
CA THR A 55 -2.36 5.04 -10.04
C THR A 55 -2.77 6.10 -11.06
N GLY A 56 -1.82 6.86 -11.60
CA GLY A 56 -2.11 7.88 -12.62
C GLY A 56 -2.72 7.29 -13.91
N ASN A 57 -2.25 6.12 -14.35
CA ASN A 57 -2.81 5.43 -15.50
C ASN A 57 -4.23 4.90 -15.22
N ALA A 58 -4.45 4.33 -14.04
CA ALA A 58 -5.77 3.88 -13.62
C ALA A 58 -6.77 5.05 -13.57
N LEU A 59 -6.38 6.19 -13.02
CA LEU A 59 -7.20 7.41 -12.99
C LEU A 59 -7.54 7.90 -14.40
N LYS A 60 -6.59 7.91 -15.34
CA LYS A 60 -6.85 8.27 -16.75
C LYS A 60 -7.85 7.33 -17.41
N MET A 61 -7.81 6.04 -17.09
CA MET A 61 -8.74 5.06 -17.64
C MET A 61 -10.17 5.23 -17.14
N ILE A 62 -10.36 5.61 -15.87
CA ILE A 62 -11.70 5.78 -15.27
C ILE A 62 -12.27 7.19 -15.50
N LEU A 63 -11.44 8.19 -15.77
CA LEU A 63 -11.85 9.58 -15.92
C LEU A 63 -13.01 9.82 -16.92
N PRO A 64 -13.08 9.14 -18.09
CA PRO A 64 -14.20 9.31 -19.01
C PRO A 64 -15.57 8.91 -18.44
N TYR A 65 -15.59 8.09 -17.39
CA TYR A 65 -16.80 7.55 -16.75
C TYR A 65 -17.11 8.23 -15.42
N TRP A 66 -16.41 9.33 -15.12
CA TRP A 66 -16.56 10.07 -13.87
C TRP A 66 -17.88 10.81 -13.80
N HIS A 67 -18.59 10.69 -12.68
CA HIS A 67 -19.89 11.34 -12.48
C HIS A 67 -19.99 11.96 -11.07
N ASP A 68 -21.00 12.78 -10.86
CA ASP A 68 -21.29 13.38 -9.56
C ASP A 68 -21.67 12.30 -8.54
N GLY A 69 -21.15 12.43 -7.33
CA GLY A 69 -21.41 11.48 -6.23
C GLY A 69 -20.48 10.26 -6.21
N LEU A 70 -19.66 10.04 -7.26
CA LEU A 70 -18.61 9.02 -7.25
C LEU A 70 -17.54 9.38 -6.22
N ILE A 71 -17.13 8.41 -5.41
CA ILE A 71 -15.91 8.48 -4.59
C ILE A 71 -14.87 7.57 -5.22
N VAL A 72 -13.65 8.05 -5.38
CA VAL A 72 -12.51 7.24 -5.78
C VAL A 72 -11.48 7.24 -4.67
N SER A 73 -10.99 6.08 -4.30
CA SER A 73 -9.94 5.89 -3.29
C SER A 73 -8.89 4.93 -3.80
N ASP A 74 -7.75 4.88 -3.12
CA ASP A 74 -6.69 3.92 -3.40
C ASP A 74 -6.29 3.13 -2.14
N THR A 75 -5.42 2.13 -2.31
CA THR A 75 -4.84 1.33 -1.23
C THR A 75 -3.32 1.41 -1.21
N GLY A 76 -2.75 2.33 -1.95
CA GLY A 76 -1.31 2.44 -2.17
C GLY A 76 -0.51 2.70 -0.89
N SER A 77 0.74 2.27 -0.90
CA SER A 77 1.66 2.41 0.25
C SER A 77 2.31 3.79 0.36
N THR A 78 2.12 4.68 -0.60
CA THR A 78 2.57 6.07 -0.60
C THR A 78 1.40 7.01 -0.90
N LYS A 79 1.44 8.26 -0.42
CA LYS A 79 0.32 9.18 -0.57
C LYS A 79 0.69 10.47 -1.30
N THR A 80 1.85 11.07 -1.06
CA THR A 80 2.21 12.35 -1.69
C THR A 80 2.33 12.25 -3.20
N ASP A 81 2.94 11.19 -3.71
CA ASP A 81 3.05 10.94 -5.15
C ASP A 81 1.70 10.57 -5.78
N VAL A 82 0.90 9.74 -5.08
CA VAL A 82 -0.46 9.37 -5.50
C VAL A 82 -1.34 10.61 -5.63
N VAL A 83 -1.30 11.52 -4.64
CA VAL A 83 -2.04 12.79 -4.67
C VAL A 83 -1.55 13.69 -5.81
N ALA A 84 -0.23 13.75 -6.04
CA ALA A 84 0.32 14.54 -7.15
C ALA A 84 -0.19 14.03 -8.51
N MET A 85 -0.16 12.70 -8.73
CA MET A 85 -0.72 12.09 -9.93
C MET A 85 -2.23 12.33 -10.06
N ALA A 86 -2.97 12.23 -8.95
CA ALA A 86 -4.41 12.45 -8.96
C ALA A 86 -4.75 13.91 -9.31
N ARG A 87 -4.03 14.89 -8.76
CA ARG A 87 -4.21 16.31 -9.11
C ARG A 87 -3.94 16.60 -10.59
N ASP A 88 -2.88 16.01 -11.13
CA ASP A 88 -2.51 16.18 -12.54
C ASP A 88 -3.61 15.62 -13.48
N VAL A 89 -4.19 14.47 -13.14
CA VAL A 89 -5.17 13.78 -13.99
C VAL A 89 -6.59 14.33 -13.80
N LEU A 90 -6.99 14.60 -12.56
CA LEU A 90 -8.38 14.87 -12.21
C LEU A 90 -8.76 16.36 -12.24
N GLY A 91 -7.78 17.26 -12.07
CA GLY A 91 -8.08 18.69 -11.97
C GLY A 91 -9.11 18.97 -10.86
N GLU A 92 -10.22 19.61 -11.21
CA GLU A 92 -11.30 19.96 -10.24
C GLU A 92 -11.98 18.73 -9.61
N LYS A 93 -11.93 17.58 -10.28
CA LYS A 93 -12.51 16.32 -9.77
C LYS A 93 -11.71 15.72 -8.61
N ILE A 94 -10.56 16.31 -8.26
CA ILE A 94 -9.75 15.89 -7.10
C ILE A 94 -10.57 15.86 -5.81
N ALA A 95 -11.61 16.67 -5.69
CA ALA A 95 -12.49 16.69 -4.53
C ALA A 95 -13.18 15.34 -4.23
N GLN A 96 -13.32 14.48 -5.25
CA GLN A 96 -13.91 13.14 -5.13
C GLN A 96 -12.86 12.02 -4.96
N PHE A 97 -11.57 12.35 -4.99
CA PHE A 97 -10.49 11.40 -4.74
C PHE A 97 -10.04 11.49 -3.28
N ILE A 98 -10.20 10.40 -2.54
CA ILE A 98 -9.87 10.32 -1.11
C ILE A 98 -8.77 9.29 -0.93
N PRO A 99 -7.50 9.70 -0.76
CA PRO A 99 -6.39 8.78 -0.60
C PRO A 99 -6.53 7.95 0.67
N ALA A 100 -6.26 6.63 0.56
CA ALA A 100 -6.26 5.75 1.73
C ALA A 100 -5.14 4.70 1.65
N HIS A 101 -4.81 4.13 2.79
CA HIS A 101 -3.84 3.05 2.91
C HIS A 101 -4.25 2.11 4.05
N PRO A 102 -4.85 0.96 3.77
CA PRO A 102 -5.08 -0.07 4.77
C PRO A 102 -3.74 -0.74 5.12
N ILE A 103 -3.39 -0.71 6.41
CA ILE A 103 -2.12 -1.22 6.92
C ILE A 103 -2.25 -2.72 7.21
N ALA A 104 -2.48 -3.47 6.16
CA ALA A 104 -2.60 -4.91 6.18
C ALA A 104 -2.19 -5.47 4.81
N GLY A 105 -1.54 -6.61 4.83
CA GLY A 105 -1.09 -7.30 3.62
C GLY A 105 -0.38 -8.58 3.98
N SER A 106 -0.13 -9.39 2.97
CA SER A 106 0.71 -10.57 3.06
C SER A 106 1.69 -10.59 1.91
N GLU A 107 2.71 -11.43 2.01
CA GLU A 107 3.65 -11.72 0.93
C GLU A 107 3.02 -12.56 -0.20
N MET A 108 1.83 -13.12 0.02
CA MET A 108 1.09 -13.91 -0.96
C MET A 108 0.28 -13.03 -1.89
N ASN A 109 0.20 -13.42 -3.16
CA ASN A 109 -0.50 -12.69 -4.21
C ASN A 109 -1.64 -13.53 -4.80
N GLY A 110 -2.58 -12.84 -5.46
CA GLY A 110 -3.70 -13.46 -6.16
C GLY A 110 -4.95 -13.63 -5.30
N PRO A 111 -6.08 -14.00 -5.94
CA PRO A 111 -7.35 -14.13 -5.24
C PRO A 111 -7.36 -15.24 -4.19
N GLU A 112 -6.54 -16.28 -4.34
CA GLU A 112 -6.39 -17.38 -3.40
C GLU A 112 -5.76 -16.96 -2.06
N ALA A 113 -5.04 -15.85 -2.06
CA ALA A 113 -4.45 -15.25 -0.85
C ALA A 113 -5.47 -14.41 -0.04
N ALA A 114 -6.67 -14.21 -0.56
CA ALA A 114 -7.68 -13.42 0.13
C ALA A 114 -8.16 -14.10 1.42
N VAL A 115 -8.16 -13.34 2.51
CA VAL A 115 -8.70 -13.76 3.79
C VAL A 115 -9.77 -12.76 4.25
N ASP A 116 -10.83 -13.28 4.85
CA ASP A 116 -12.02 -12.49 5.18
C ASP A 116 -11.81 -11.47 6.31
N ASP A 117 -10.84 -11.72 7.17
CA ASP A 117 -10.54 -10.96 8.37
C ASP A 117 -9.22 -10.14 8.26
N LEU A 118 -8.69 -9.99 7.06
CA LEU A 118 -7.42 -9.31 6.80
C LEU A 118 -7.31 -7.94 7.51
N PHE A 119 -8.41 -7.19 7.55
CA PHE A 119 -8.43 -5.83 8.09
C PHE A 119 -8.92 -5.76 9.54
N VAL A 120 -9.40 -6.86 10.13
CA VAL A 120 -9.94 -6.87 11.49
C VAL A 120 -8.86 -6.46 12.50
N GLY A 121 -9.12 -5.36 13.24
CA GLY A 121 -8.20 -4.78 14.20
C GLY A 121 -6.95 -4.14 13.58
N LYS A 122 -6.86 -4.05 12.25
CA LYS A 122 -5.76 -3.36 11.56
C LYS A 122 -6.09 -1.88 11.35
N LYS A 123 -5.06 -1.06 11.21
CA LYS A 123 -5.24 0.36 10.90
C LYS A 123 -5.57 0.54 9.42
N ALA A 124 -6.48 1.47 9.11
CA ALA A 124 -6.63 2.03 7.78
C ALA A 124 -6.42 3.54 7.88
N VAL A 125 -5.44 4.05 7.15
CA VAL A 125 -5.16 5.48 7.12
C VAL A 125 -5.97 6.11 6.00
N ILE A 126 -6.76 7.13 6.30
CA ILE A 126 -7.39 8.02 5.32
C ILE A 126 -6.60 9.33 5.32
N ALA A 127 -6.00 9.62 4.17
CA ALA A 127 -5.19 10.82 3.98
C ALA A 127 -5.99 11.91 3.24
N GLY A 128 -7.14 12.29 3.83
CA GLY A 128 -8.08 13.23 3.23
C GLY A 128 -7.44 14.55 2.84
N LEU A 129 -7.90 15.08 1.69
CA LEU A 129 -7.42 16.32 1.12
C LEU A 129 -8.32 17.49 1.57
N PRO A 130 -7.82 18.74 1.57
CA PRO A 130 -8.63 19.91 1.87
C PRO A 130 -9.87 20.06 0.98
N GLU A 131 -9.80 19.52 -0.25
CA GLU A 131 -10.90 19.55 -1.22
C GLU A 131 -12.00 18.51 -0.95
N ASN A 132 -11.70 17.47 -0.18
CA ASN A 132 -12.68 16.41 0.08
C ASN A 132 -13.82 16.91 0.99
N SER A 133 -15.04 16.55 0.68
CA SER A 133 -16.16 16.78 1.60
C SER A 133 -16.04 15.88 2.82
N ARG A 134 -16.40 16.39 3.99
CA ARG A 134 -16.43 15.61 5.22
C ARG A 134 -17.34 14.37 5.10
N ALA A 135 -18.48 14.52 4.44
CA ALA A 135 -19.44 13.45 4.24
C ALA A 135 -18.84 12.29 3.42
N ASP A 136 -18.09 12.60 2.37
CA ASP A 136 -17.47 11.55 1.54
C ASP A 136 -16.31 10.85 2.27
N VAL A 137 -15.54 11.58 3.06
CA VAL A 137 -14.51 10.99 3.94
C VAL A 137 -15.14 10.03 4.95
N GLU A 138 -16.27 10.42 5.57
CA GLU A 138 -17.02 9.60 6.51
C GLU A 138 -17.62 8.35 5.81
N ARG A 139 -18.12 8.48 4.58
CA ARG A 139 -18.59 7.33 3.78
C ARG A 139 -17.47 6.32 3.48
N LEU A 140 -16.28 6.78 3.11
CA LEU A 140 -15.13 5.91 2.91
C LEU A 140 -14.68 5.25 4.21
N ALA A 141 -14.68 5.99 5.33
CA ALA A 141 -14.37 5.45 6.65
C ALA A 141 -15.32 4.32 7.04
N ASP A 142 -16.63 4.49 6.85
CA ASP A 142 -17.64 3.43 7.13
C ASP A 142 -17.35 2.15 6.35
N VAL A 143 -16.88 2.24 5.11
CA VAL A 143 -16.50 1.05 4.31
C VAL A 143 -15.35 0.29 4.95
N TRP A 144 -14.30 0.98 5.40
CA TRP A 144 -13.16 0.34 6.05
C TRP A 144 -13.50 -0.19 7.45
N GLU A 145 -14.32 0.56 8.23
CA GLU A 145 -14.81 0.11 9.53
C GLU A 145 -15.66 -1.16 9.40
N ARG A 146 -16.50 -1.27 8.37
CA ARG A 146 -17.24 -2.52 8.06
C ARG A 146 -16.32 -3.68 7.69
N CYS A 147 -15.14 -3.41 7.18
CA CYS A 147 -14.10 -4.43 7.00
C CYS A 147 -13.39 -4.79 8.32
N GLY A 148 -13.73 -4.14 9.43
CA GLY A 148 -13.12 -4.34 10.75
C GLY A 148 -11.87 -3.51 11.00
N ALA A 149 -11.55 -2.56 10.13
CA ALA A 149 -10.39 -1.70 10.28
C ALA A 149 -10.62 -0.60 11.33
N ILE A 150 -9.52 -0.11 11.92
CA ILE A 150 -9.49 1.04 12.82
C ILE A 150 -9.01 2.24 12.02
N ILE A 151 -9.86 3.27 11.90
CA ILE A 151 -9.58 4.43 11.07
C ILE A 151 -8.62 5.38 11.77
N HIS A 152 -7.61 5.81 11.02
CA HIS A 152 -6.68 6.86 11.39
C HIS A 152 -6.64 7.94 10.31
N HIS A 153 -6.51 9.20 10.70
CA HIS A 153 -6.40 10.33 9.77
C HIS A 153 -4.98 10.91 9.84
N LEU A 154 -4.33 11.02 8.68
CA LEU A 154 -3.06 11.71 8.51
C LEU A 154 -3.14 12.62 7.29
N THR A 155 -2.25 13.61 7.18
CA THR A 155 -2.02 14.24 5.89
C THR A 155 -1.17 13.32 5.00
N PRO A 156 -1.19 13.47 3.66
CA PRO A 156 -0.31 12.69 2.77
C PRO A 156 1.17 12.76 3.17
N GLU A 157 1.64 13.92 3.57
CA GLU A 157 3.03 14.15 3.99
C GLU A 157 3.36 13.42 5.30
N ASN A 158 2.48 13.53 6.30
CA ASN A 158 2.66 12.82 7.57
C ASN A 158 2.59 11.31 7.38
N HIS A 159 1.71 10.82 6.49
CA HIS A 159 1.65 9.42 6.11
C HIS A 159 3.00 8.95 5.57
N ASP A 160 3.55 9.63 4.57
CA ASP A 160 4.79 9.22 3.92
C ASP A 160 6.01 9.34 4.83
N THR A 161 6.00 10.31 5.77
CA THR A 161 7.02 10.41 6.82
C THR A 161 6.96 9.20 7.77
N VAL A 162 5.77 8.90 8.31
CA VAL A 162 5.60 7.78 9.24
C VAL A 162 5.97 6.46 8.57
N PHE A 163 5.39 6.16 7.39
CA PHE A 163 5.64 4.88 6.73
C PHE A 163 7.01 4.81 6.08
N GLY A 164 7.61 5.94 5.70
CA GLY A 164 9.01 6.03 5.33
C GLY A 164 9.92 5.45 6.40
N THR A 165 9.70 5.85 7.66
CA THR A 165 10.52 5.44 8.80
C THR A 165 10.21 4.03 9.28
N VAL A 166 8.92 3.67 9.48
CA VAL A 166 8.56 2.42 10.19
C VAL A 166 8.25 1.26 9.24
N SER A 167 8.22 1.48 7.93
CA SER A 167 7.91 0.45 6.93
C SER A 167 8.90 0.44 5.77
N HIS A 168 9.03 1.56 5.02
CA HIS A 168 9.81 1.56 3.79
C HIS A 168 11.31 1.41 4.05
N MET A 169 11.86 2.17 5.00
CA MET A 169 13.27 2.04 5.38
C MET A 169 13.61 0.64 5.91
N PRO A 170 12.85 0.02 6.84
CA PRO A 170 13.09 -1.35 7.27
C PRO A 170 13.15 -2.37 6.12
N HIS A 171 12.30 -2.27 5.11
CA HIS A 171 12.37 -3.14 3.95
C HIS A 171 13.65 -2.94 3.13
N LEU A 172 14.07 -1.68 2.91
CA LEU A 172 15.32 -1.41 2.22
C LEU A 172 16.53 -1.96 2.98
N LEU A 173 16.53 -1.83 4.30
CA LEU A 173 17.60 -2.35 5.15
C LEU A 173 17.64 -3.89 5.11
N ALA A 174 16.47 -4.53 5.10
CA ALA A 174 16.38 -5.99 4.97
C ALA A 174 16.91 -6.47 3.62
N TYR A 175 16.52 -5.82 2.52
CA TYR A 175 17.08 -6.10 1.19
C TYR A 175 18.59 -5.88 1.16
N GLY A 176 19.06 -4.74 1.69
CA GLY A 176 20.49 -4.42 1.75
C GLY A 176 21.30 -5.43 2.55
N LEU A 177 20.76 -5.92 3.68
CA LEU A 177 21.43 -6.95 4.47
C LEU A 177 21.52 -8.29 3.71
N VAL A 178 20.44 -8.70 3.06
CA VAL A 178 20.45 -9.93 2.24
C VAL A 178 21.44 -9.81 1.09
N ASP A 179 21.45 -8.69 0.38
CA ASP A 179 22.36 -8.42 -0.73
C ASP A 179 23.83 -8.42 -0.26
N TYR A 180 24.12 -7.75 0.87
CA TYR A 180 25.44 -7.75 1.46
C TYR A 180 25.95 -9.17 1.78
N VAL A 181 25.10 -10.01 2.41
CA VAL A 181 25.46 -11.39 2.72
C VAL A 181 25.61 -12.24 1.48
N ALA A 182 24.73 -12.08 0.49
CA ALA A 182 24.75 -12.83 -0.76
C ALA A 182 25.99 -12.55 -1.61
N ASN A 183 26.48 -11.31 -1.59
CA ASN A 183 27.67 -10.92 -2.34
C ASN A 183 28.99 -11.11 -1.55
N HIS A 184 28.91 -11.62 -0.32
CA HIS A 184 30.12 -11.85 0.48
C HIS A 184 30.86 -13.10 0.01
N PRO A 185 32.23 -13.12 -0.02
CA PRO A 185 33.03 -14.31 -0.42
C PRO A 185 32.73 -15.60 0.35
N LYS A 186 32.12 -15.49 1.54
CA LYS A 186 31.72 -16.61 2.41
C LYS A 186 30.20 -16.76 2.49
N SER A 187 29.45 -16.35 1.47
CA SER A 187 27.97 -16.33 1.48
C SER A 187 27.37 -17.69 1.83
N ASP A 188 27.88 -18.79 1.24
CA ASP A 188 27.38 -20.14 1.53
C ASP A 188 27.50 -20.50 3.03
N LEU A 189 28.63 -20.16 3.63
CA LEU A 189 28.85 -20.38 5.05
C LEU A 189 27.87 -19.51 5.90
N PHE A 190 27.68 -18.26 5.54
CA PHE A 190 26.77 -17.36 6.26
C PHE A 190 25.33 -17.84 6.19
N PHE A 191 24.85 -18.26 5.02
CA PHE A 191 23.49 -18.80 4.88
C PHE A 191 23.34 -20.16 5.59
N GLN A 192 24.37 -20.99 5.60
CA GLN A 192 24.36 -22.26 6.36
C GLN A 192 24.11 -22.03 7.86
N TYR A 193 24.66 -20.97 8.42
CA TYR A 193 24.53 -20.65 9.85
C TYR A 193 23.50 -19.57 10.16
N ALA A 194 22.72 -19.12 9.17
CA ALA A 194 21.65 -18.16 9.36
C ALA A 194 20.56 -18.75 10.28
N ALA A 195 20.42 -18.18 11.47
CA ALA A 195 19.47 -18.61 12.49
C ALA A 195 18.24 -17.68 12.53
N SER A 196 17.41 -17.80 13.58
CA SER A 196 16.15 -17.06 13.73
C SER A 196 16.33 -15.54 13.61
N GLY A 197 17.31 -14.95 14.30
CA GLY A 197 17.53 -13.51 14.25
C GLY A 197 17.74 -12.95 12.83
N PHE A 198 18.54 -13.65 12.01
CA PHE A 198 18.71 -13.26 10.61
C PHE A 198 17.40 -13.43 9.81
N ARG A 199 16.70 -14.56 9.99
CA ARG A 199 15.44 -14.83 9.29
C ARG A 199 14.34 -13.84 9.66
N ASP A 200 14.22 -13.51 10.94
CA ASP A 200 13.21 -12.57 11.42
C ASP A 200 13.44 -11.17 10.83
N PHE A 201 14.68 -10.68 10.83
CA PHE A 201 15.04 -9.39 10.28
C PHE A 201 14.87 -9.35 8.75
N THR A 202 15.24 -10.43 8.06
CA THR A 202 15.24 -10.47 6.58
C THR A 202 13.95 -11.04 5.98
N ARG A 203 12.98 -11.50 6.78
CA ARG A 203 11.72 -12.07 6.31
C ARG A 203 11.02 -11.16 5.31
N ILE A 204 11.00 -9.87 5.59
CA ILE A 204 10.34 -8.87 4.72
C ILE A 204 11.06 -8.64 3.39
N ALA A 205 12.32 -9.03 3.24
CA ALA A 205 13.02 -9.03 1.95
C ALA A 205 12.52 -10.12 0.97
N GLY A 206 11.66 -11.04 1.43
CA GLY A 206 10.94 -11.99 0.57
C GLY A 206 9.76 -11.39 -0.19
N SER A 207 9.42 -10.12 0.04
CA SER A 207 8.36 -9.40 -0.67
C SER A 207 8.75 -9.09 -2.13
N SER A 208 7.76 -8.74 -2.99
CA SER A 208 7.99 -8.42 -4.40
C SER A 208 9.01 -7.27 -4.58
N PRO A 209 10.16 -7.50 -5.22
CA PRO A 209 11.16 -6.46 -5.45
C PRO A 209 10.63 -5.30 -6.31
N GLU A 210 9.76 -5.59 -7.28
CA GLU A 210 9.18 -4.58 -8.17
C GLU A 210 8.25 -3.65 -7.41
N MET A 211 7.38 -4.20 -6.57
CA MET A 211 6.50 -3.40 -5.70
C MET A 211 7.31 -2.48 -4.78
N TRP A 212 8.36 -3.02 -4.15
CA TRP A 212 9.20 -2.26 -3.22
C TRP A 212 10.08 -1.23 -3.93
N ARG A 213 10.56 -1.52 -5.16
CA ARG A 213 11.20 -0.52 -6.02
C ARG A 213 10.27 0.67 -6.24
N ASP A 214 9.02 0.41 -6.63
CA ASP A 214 8.06 1.46 -6.94
C ASP A 214 7.71 2.29 -5.68
N ILE A 215 7.49 1.66 -4.53
CA ILE A 215 7.28 2.33 -3.24
C ILE A 215 8.49 3.20 -2.86
N THR A 216 9.70 2.65 -3.01
CA THR A 216 10.96 3.36 -2.70
C THR A 216 11.13 4.61 -3.55
N LEU A 217 10.86 4.51 -4.86
CA LEU A 217 10.97 5.63 -5.78
C LEU A 217 9.89 6.68 -5.52
N ALA A 218 8.66 6.25 -5.20
CA ALA A 218 7.55 7.13 -4.88
C ALA A 218 7.80 7.94 -3.59
N ASN A 219 8.31 7.30 -2.53
CA ASN A 219 8.66 7.98 -1.27
C ASN A 219 10.16 8.36 -1.17
N ARG A 220 10.86 8.49 -2.30
CA ARG A 220 12.31 8.71 -2.35
C ARG A 220 12.77 9.88 -1.51
N LYS A 221 12.04 10.99 -1.55
CA LYS A 221 12.45 12.24 -0.85
C LYS A 221 12.53 12.02 0.66
N GLN A 222 11.51 11.41 1.24
CA GLN A 222 11.47 11.13 2.67
C GLN A 222 12.47 10.03 3.06
N LEU A 223 12.55 8.97 2.24
CA LEU A 223 13.50 7.89 2.50
C LEU A 223 14.96 8.33 2.55
N LEU A 224 15.38 9.29 1.71
CA LEU A 224 16.74 9.83 1.76
C LEU A 224 16.99 10.55 3.10
N VAL A 225 16.02 11.30 3.61
CA VAL A 225 16.14 11.97 4.92
C VAL A 225 16.32 10.94 6.05
N GLU A 226 15.51 9.88 6.04
CA GLU A 226 15.56 8.82 7.05
C GLU A 226 16.86 7.99 6.96
N LEU A 227 17.28 7.66 5.76
CA LEU A 227 18.54 6.92 5.54
C LEU A 227 19.77 7.73 6.00
N ASP A 228 19.81 9.04 5.69
CA ASP A 228 20.89 9.92 6.13
C ASP A 228 20.94 10.03 7.68
N ALA A 229 19.78 10.04 8.32
CA ALA A 229 19.70 10.02 9.79
C ALA A 229 20.16 8.66 10.35
N TYR A 230 19.71 7.57 9.74
CA TYR A 230 20.05 6.21 10.18
C TYR A 230 21.54 5.87 9.97
N LEU A 231 22.17 6.38 8.91
CA LEU A 231 23.62 6.22 8.71
C LEU A 231 24.43 6.79 9.87
N LYS A 232 24.04 7.95 10.42
CA LYS A 232 24.69 8.53 11.60
C LYS A 232 24.53 7.64 12.84
N GLU A 233 23.36 7.00 12.98
CA GLU A 233 23.13 6.07 14.08
C GLU A 233 24.01 4.80 13.94
N ILE A 234 24.16 4.29 12.72
CA ILE A 234 25.07 3.16 12.46
C ILE A 234 26.53 3.54 12.74
N GLU A 235 26.95 4.75 12.37
CA GLU A 235 28.31 5.25 12.70
C GLU A 235 28.52 5.33 14.22
N LEU A 236 27.52 5.82 14.97
CA LEU A 236 27.56 5.85 16.42
C LEU A 236 27.68 4.44 17.01
N ILE A 237 26.87 3.51 16.58
CA ILE A 237 26.93 2.10 17.02
C ILE A 237 28.31 1.51 16.73
N ARG A 238 28.87 1.74 15.54
CA ARG A 238 30.21 1.29 15.16
C ARG A 238 31.27 1.85 16.12
N ASP A 239 31.19 3.13 16.47
CA ASP A 239 32.15 3.78 17.39
C ASP A 239 32.04 3.26 18.82
N LEU A 240 30.82 2.93 19.29
CA LEU A 240 30.61 2.29 20.58
C LEU A 240 31.23 0.89 20.61
N VAL A 241 31.07 0.12 19.54
CA VAL A 241 31.69 -1.20 19.39
C VAL A 241 33.23 -1.09 19.38
N ASP A 242 33.78 -0.13 18.64
CA ASP A 242 35.24 0.11 18.55
C ASP A 242 35.84 0.46 19.92
N LYS A 243 35.14 1.26 20.71
CA LYS A 243 35.55 1.65 22.08
C LYS A 243 35.31 0.57 23.14
N ALA A 244 34.68 -0.54 22.77
CA ALA A 244 34.21 -1.57 23.70
C ALA A 244 33.31 -0.99 24.82
N ASP A 245 32.55 0.06 24.52
CA ASP A 245 31.64 0.71 25.44
C ASP A 245 30.36 -0.11 25.55
N GLY A 246 30.10 -0.65 26.74
CA GLY A 246 28.99 -1.56 27.02
C GLY A 246 27.71 -0.84 27.49
N CYS A 247 27.59 0.47 27.27
CA CYS A 247 26.40 1.25 27.65
C CYS A 247 25.20 1.03 26.73
#